data_d5f59325dd47dfd1750db5571c3392c4
#
_entry.id   d5f59325dd47dfd1750db5571c3392c4
#
_cell.length_a   1.000
_cell.length_b   1.000
_cell.length_c   1.000
_cell.angle_alpha   90.00
_cell.angle_beta   90.00
_cell.angle_gamma   90.00
#
_symmetry.space_group_name_H-M   'P 1'
#
loop_
_entity.id
_entity.type
_entity.pdbx_description
1 polymer ?
#
loop_
_entity_poly.entity_id
_entity_poly.type
_entity_poly.pdbx_seq_one_letter_code
_entity_poly.pdbx_strand_id
1 'polypeptide(L)'
;MRAEKQDAPVLSRWMKVLLGVSLAVLLAAAAVIGVAMHDRAAYPRVLEQICALDADAAERTLHGVIFFHDADEPDYARLTGLALQTGDDAYAVLSALEDEPFPAAFGDACAALEQGALDALMAQARAAYKAGDTDTALRDFELLCERDYDAACADWLLLARVRSGCTMSALAALYGETQDAVLARLTALLPFADCPAAILSNAGCAEAFLTGRWTSADGKSLTLTRSGAGYQMQTDLLDEAVPGRFFLRDGVYSVGADEASAQPLLRFEIVDAGTLRVTRVSDGRETTLTRS
;
A
#
# COMPACT_ATOMS: atom_id res chain seq x y z
N MET A 1 40.81 -81.45 -22.33
CA MET A 1 40.73 -80.05 -22.79
C MET A 1 41.13 -79.16 -21.60
N ARG A 2 42.37 -78.63 -21.62
CA ARG A 2 42.87 -77.66 -20.62
C ARG A 2 42.44 -76.27 -21.13
N ALA A 3 41.70 -75.58 -20.34
CA ALA A 3 41.37 -74.16 -20.58
C ALA A 3 42.66 -73.34 -20.35
N GLU A 4 43.11 -72.72 -21.39
CA GLU A 4 44.20 -71.74 -21.37
C GLU A 4 43.71 -70.50 -20.60
N LYS A 5 44.29 -70.27 -19.41
CA LYS A 5 44.12 -69.01 -18.69
C LYS A 5 44.83 -67.93 -19.50
N GLN A 6 44.03 -67.12 -20.20
CA GLN A 6 44.53 -65.86 -20.72
C GLN A 6 45.01 -64.97 -19.57
N ASP A 7 46.32 -64.84 -19.39
CA ASP A 7 46.91 -63.92 -18.45
C ASP A 7 46.62 -62.47 -18.94
N ALA A 8 45.85 -61.77 -18.16
CA ALA A 8 45.56 -60.36 -18.44
C ALA A 8 46.90 -59.58 -18.51
N PRO A 9 47.10 -58.72 -19.49
CA PRO A 9 48.34 -57.99 -19.68
C PRO A 9 48.66 -57.18 -18.44
N VAL A 10 49.79 -57.50 -17.78
CA VAL A 10 50.31 -56.76 -16.63
C VAL A 10 50.81 -55.42 -17.14
N LEU A 11 50.01 -54.37 -16.93
CA LEU A 11 50.36 -52.98 -17.26
C LEU A 11 51.70 -52.62 -16.59
N SER A 12 52.67 -52.12 -17.39
CA SER A 12 53.95 -51.67 -16.85
C SER A 12 53.77 -50.55 -15.81
N ARG A 13 54.70 -50.43 -14.88
CA ARG A 13 54.63 -49.46 -13.76
C ARG A 13 54.41 -48.04 -14.32
N TRP A 14 55.05 -47.67 -15.42
CA TRP A 14 54.88 -46.41 -16.11
C TRP A 14 53.49 -46.20 -16.71
N MET A 15 52.87 -47.23 -17.24
CA MET A 15 51.55 -47.19 -17.84
C MET A 15 50.47 -47.03 -16.77
N LYS A 16 50.68 -47.59 -15.56
CA LYS A 16 49.80 -47.37 -14.38
C LYS A 16 49.91 -45.92 -13.88
N VAL A 17 51.10 -45.32 -13.88
CA VAL A 17 51.31 -43.92 -13.52
C VAL A 17 50.67 -42.98 -14.56
N LEU A 18 50.88 -43.26 -15.84
CA LEU A 18 50.25 -42.46 -16.91
C LEU A 18 48.73 -42.52 -16.85
N LEU A 19 48.15 -43.73 -16.62
CA LEU A 19 46.72 -43.92 -16.47
C LEU A 19 46.18 -43.14 -15.23
N GLY A 20 46.91 -43.19 -14.11
CA GLY A 20 46.55 -42.46 -12.89
C GLY A 20 46.59 -40.96 -13.11
N VAL A 21 47.63 -40.42 -13.77
CA VAL A 21 47.73 -38.99 -14.09
C VAL A 21 46.63 -38.57 -15.05
N SER A 22 46.37 -39.36 -16.11
CA SER A 22 45.31 -39.08 -17.09
C SER A 22 43.90 -39.06 -16.39
N LEU A 23 43.65 -40.01 -15.50
CA LEU A 23 42.42 -40.04 -14.73
C LEU A 23 42.28 -38.85 -13.80
N ALA A 24 43.36 -38.46 -13.11
CA ALA A 24 43.36 -37.26 -12.25
C ALA A 24 43.11 -35.98 -13.05
N VAL A 25 43.70 -35.84 -14.24
CA VAL A 25 43.46 -34.68 -15.13
C VAL A 25 42.02 -34.66 -15.62
N LEU A 26 41.45 -35.82 -15.98
CA LEU A 26 40.05 -35.95 -16.42
C LEU A 26 39.07 -35.58 -15.29
N LEU A 27 39.36 -36.03 -14.08
CA LEU A 27 38.54 -35.69 -12.89
C LEU A 27 38.63 -34.20 -12.56
N ALA A 28 39.82 -33.61 -12.63
CA ALA A 28 40.03 -32.18 -12.44
C ALA A 28 39.29 -31.36 -13.53
N ALA A 29 39.37 -31.78 -14.80
CA ALA A 29 38.63 -31.14 -15.88
C ALA A 29 37.10 -31.25 -15.72
N ALA A 30 36.62 -32.42 -15.31
CA ALA A 30 35.20 -32.60 -15.04
C ALA A 30 34.71 -31.74 -13.87
N ALA A 31 35.53 -31.60 -12.83
CA ALA A 31 35.22 -30.72 -11.69
C ALA A 31 35.16 -29.24 -12.11
N VAL A 32 36.13 -28.77 -12.90
CA VAL A 32 36.14 -27.38 -13.44
C VAL A 32 34.94 -27.13 -14.34
N ILE A 33 34.60 -28.08 -15.22
CA ILE A 33 33.40 -27.98 -16.09
C ILE A 33 32.14 -27.95 -15.22
N GLY A 34 32.05 -28.79 -14.20
CA GLY A 34 30.90 -28.82 -13.26
C GLY A 34 30.70 -27.47 -12.55
N VAL A 35 31.79 -26.88 -12.05
CA VAL A 35 31.74 -25.55 -11.42
C VAL A 35 31.37 -24.48 -12.43
N ALA A 36 31.95 -24.50 -13.63
CA ALA A 36 31.60 -23.52 -14.67
C ALA A 36 30.14 -23.60 -15.09
N MET A 37 29.56 -24.79 -15.18
CA MET A 37 28.13 -24.99 -15.47
C MET A 37 27.26 -24.51 -14.30
N HIS A 38 27.67 -24.77 -13.08
CA HIS A 38 26.99 -24.29 -11.88
C HIS A 38 26.95 -22.75 -11.84
N ASP A 39 28.12 -22.11 -11.97
CA ASP A 39 28.25 -20.65 -11.89
C ASP A 39 27.45 -19.96 -13.00
N ARG A 40 27.54 -20.46 -14.25
CA ARG A 40 26.74 -19.91 -15.35
C ARG A 40 25.22 -20.06 -15.16
N ALA A 41 24.79 -21.13 -14.51
CA ALA A 41 23.38 -21.35 -14.23
C ALA A 41 22.87 -20.53 -13.03
N ALA A 42 23.76 -19.91 -12.25
CA ALA A 42 23.39 -19.08 -11.11
C ALA A 42 22.71 -17.78 -11.55
N TYR A 43 23.27 -17.06 -12.52
CA TYR A 43 22.81 -15.74 -12.94
C TYR A 43 21.35 -15.70 -13.45
N PRO A 44 20.89 -16.59 -14.37
CA PRO A 44 19.49 -16.64 -14.73
C PRO A 44 18.57 -16.94 -13.55
N ARG A 45 19.00 -17.78 -12.60
CA ARG A 45 18.24 -18.08 -11.39
C ARG A 45 18.11 -16.87 -10.46
N VAL A 46 19.16 -16.06 -10.33
CA VAL A 46 19.12 -14.81 -9.57
C VAL A 46 18.02 -13.91 -10.14
N LEU A 47 17.93 -13.73 -11.47
CA LEU A 47 16.86 -12.94 -12.08
C LEU A 47 15.48 -13.53 -11.85
N GLU A 48 15.33 -14.86 -12.00
CA GLU A 48 14.05 -15.54 -11.69
C GLU A 48 13.62 -15.32 -10.25
N GLN A 49 14.57 -15.36 -9.30
CA GLN A 49 14.32 -15.15 -7.88
C GLN A 49 13.98 -13.68 -7.57
N ILE A 50 14.64 -12.72 -8.22
CA ILE A 50 14.31 -11.29 -8.12
C ILE A 50 12.91 -11.04 -8.71
N CYS A 51 12.57 -11.60 -9.87
CA CYS A 51 11.24 -11.50 -10.46
C CYS A 51 10.15 -12.10 -9.54
N ALA A 52 10.50 -13.10 -8.73
CA ALA A 52 9.62 -13.69 -7.71
C ALA A 52 9.62 -12.91 -6.38
N LEU A 53 10.40 -11.83 -6.26
CA LEU A 53 10.65 -11.05 -5.03
C LEU A 53 11.21 -11.91 -3.88
N ASP A 54 11.94 -12.99 -4.20
CA ASP A 54 12.67 -13.83 -3.23
C ASP A 54 14.12 -13.34 -3.12
N ALA A 55 14.29 -12.19 -2.47
CA ALA A 55 15.58 -11.51 -2.34
C ALA A 55 16.65 -12.36 -1.62
N ASP A 56 16.25 -13.06 -0.57
CA ASP A 56 17.14 -13.92 0.20
C ASP A 56 17.66 -15.10 -0.63
N ALA A 57 16.82 -15.68 -1.50
CA ALA A 57 17.25 -16.73 -2.41
C ALA A 57 18.18 -16.19 -3.49
N ALA A 58 17.89 -15.01 -4.03
CA ALA A 58 18.75 -14.35 -5.01
C ALA A 58 20.15 -14.07 -4.44
N GLU A 59 20.22 -13.53 -3.23
CA GLU A 59 21.47 -13.27 -2.53
C GLU A 59 22.27 -14.56 -2.30
N ARG A 60 21.65 -15.60 -1.77
CA ARG A 60 22.31 -16.91 -1.57
C ARG A 60 22.82 -17.51 -2.88
N THR A 61 22.04 -17.38 -3.96
CA THR A 61 22.43 -17.91 -5.27
C THR A 61 23.62 -17.15 -5.84
N LEU A 62 23.63 -15.82 -5.72
CA LEU A 62 24.73 -14.98 -6.19
C LEU A 62 26.01 -15.24 -5.41
N HIS A 63 25.94 -15.35 -4.08
CA HIS A 63 27.08 -15.71 -3.23
C HIS A 63 27.59 -17.13 -3.45
N GLY A 64 26.80 -18.00 -4.09
CA GLY A 64 27.19 -19.37 -4.45
C GLY A 64 28.10 -19.47 -5.68
N VAL A 65 28.30 -18.40 -6.43
CA VAL A 65 29.24 -18.33 -7.58
C VAL A 65 30.67 -18.40 -7.08
N ILE A 66 31.48 -19.35 -7.66
CA ILE A 66 32.79 -19.68 -7.09
C ILE A 66 33.93 -19.08 -7.90
N PHE A 67 33.96 -19.29 -9.23
CA PHE A 67 35.11 -18.91 -10.09
C PHE A 67 34.73 -18.20 -11.39
N PHE A 68 33.54 -18.47 -11.94
CA PHE A 68 33.17 -17.97 -13.27
C PHE A 68 32.19 -16.83 -13.15
N HIS A 69 32.73 -15.64 -12.87
CA HIS A 69 31.96 -14.40 -12.73
C HIS A 69 31.51 -13.89 -14.12
N ASP A 70 30.26 -13.42 -14.18
CA ASP A 70 29.71 -12.76 -15.37
C ASP A 70 30.21 -11.32 -15.45
N ALA A 71 30.27 -10.74 -16.65
CA ALA A 71 30.64 -9.34 -16.84
C ALA A 71 29.64 -8.40 -16.19
N ASP A 72 28.36 -8.82 -16.13
CA ASP A 72 27.25 -8.04 -15.57
C ASP A 72 27.01 -8.35 -14.07
N GLU A 73 27.91 -9.10 -13.41
CA GLU A 73 27.79 -9.43 -11.98
C GLU A 73 27.54 -8.20 -11.08
N PRO A 74 28.16 -7.02 -11.32
CA PRO A 74 27.83 -5.83 -10.54
C PRO A 74 26.35 -5.44 -10.62
N ASP A 75 25.70 -5.61 -11.78
CA ASP A 75 24.29 -5.33 -11.97
C ASP A 75 23.41 -6.35 -11.25
N TYR A 76 23.78 -7.64 -11.27
CA TYR A 76 23.10 -8.68 -10.47
C TYR A 76 23.18 -8.37 -8.97
N ALA A 77 24.36 -7.97 -8.48
CA ALA A 77 24.56 -7.62 -7.08
C ALA A 77 23.74 -6.38 -6.69
N ARG A 78 23.69 -5.37 -7.56
CA ARG A 78 22.90 -4.15 -7.35
C ARG A 78 21.41 -4.45 -7.33
N LEU A 79 20.89 -5.23 -8.28
CA LEU A 79 19.48 -5.65 -8.30
C LEU A 79 19.11 -6.48 -7.06
N THR A 80 19.99 -7.39 -6.65
CA THR A 80 19.79 -8.18 -5.43
C THR A 80 19.73 -7.28 -4.20
N GLY A 81 20.60 -6.28 -4.12
CA GLY A 81 20.59 -5.26 -3.06
C GLY A 81 19.29 -4.45 -3.02
N LEU A 82 18.76 -4.06 -4.18
CA LEU A 82 17.46 -3.39 -4.26
C LEU A 82 16.32 -4.31 -3.86
N ALA A 83 16.36 -5.59 -4.25
CA ALA A 83 15.36 -6.58 -3.86
C ALA A 83 15.27 -6.74 -2.33
N LEU A 84 16.42 -6.76 -1.64
CA LEU A 84 16.48 -6.81 -0.17
C LEU A 84 15.91 -5.56 0.50
N GLN A 85 15.95 -4.40 -0.17
CA GLN A 85 15.44 -3.13 0.35
C GLN A 85 13.96 -2.89 0.05
N THR A 86 13.36 -3.63 -0.88
CA THR A 86 12.00 -3.36 -1.41
C THR A 86 10.94 -3.27 -0.30
N GLY A 87 11.05 -4.07 0.76
CA GLY A 87 10.11 -4.05 1.89
C GLY A 87 10.37 -2.94 2.91
N ASP A 88 11.62 -2.47 3.02
CA ASP A 88 12.05 -1.55 4.07
C ASP A 88 12.11 -0.09 3.58
N ASP A 89 12.54 0.13 2.34
CA ASP A 89 12.69 1.47 1.75
C ASP A 89 12.28 1.48 0.28
N ALA A 90 10.97 1.47 0.04
CA ALA A 90 10.40 1.52 -1.30
C ALA A 90 10.83 2.76 -2.10
N TYR A 91 11.00 3.91 -1.42
CA TYR A 91 11.46 5.14 -2.08
C TYR A 91 12.88 5.00 -2.63
N ALA A 92 13.80 4.46 -1.85
CA ALA A 92 15.18 4.24 -2.28
C ALA A 92 15.24 3.31 -3.50
N VAL A 93 14.42 2.24 -3.51
CA VAL A 93 14.33 1.31 -4.63
C VAL A 93 13.82 2.01 -5.89
N LEU A 94 12.70 2.76 -5.80
CA LEU A 94 12.12 3.49 -6.94
C LEU A 94 13.11 4.53 -7.50
N SER A 95 13.76 5.31 -6.63
CA SER A 95 14.77 6.29 -7.04
C SER A 95 15.97 5.63 -7.71
N ALA A 96 16.49 4.52 -7.14
CA ALA A 96 17.65 3.82 -7.70
C ALA A 96 17.39 3.20 -9.07
N LEU A 97 16.16 2.75 -9.33
CA LEU A 97 15.76 2.23 -10.64
C LEU A 97 15.67 3.34 -11.70
N GLU A 98 15.35 4.58 -11.31
CA GLU A 98 15.29 5.72 -12.21
C GLU A 98 16.65 6.37 -12.47
N ASP A 99 17.44 6.58 -11.42
CA ASP A 99 18.69 7.34 -11.49
C ASP A 99 19.76 6.61 -12.29
N GLU A 100 19.80 5.29 -12.23
CA GLU A 100 20.79 4.47 -12.89
C GLU A 100 20.14 3.31 -13.64
N PRO A 101 19.82 3.47 -14.93
CA PRO A 101 19.15 2.45 -15.70
C PRO A 101 20.01 1.18 -15.84
N PHE A 102 19.37 0.04 -15.70
CA PHE A 102 19.99 -1.26 -15.92
C PHE A 102 20.01 -1.62 -17.42
N PRO A 103 20.92 -2.51 -17.86
CA PRO A 103 20.87 -3.07 -19.20
C PRO A 103 19.51 -3.72 -19.53
N ALA A 104 19.10 -3.69 -20.78
CA ALA A 104 17.80 -4.20 -21.22
C ALA A 104 17.52 -5.67 -20.82
N ALA A 105 18.58 -6.47 -20.65
CA ALA A 105 18.47 -7.86 -20.20
C ALA A 105 17.85 -8.02 -18.80
N PHE A 106 17.86 -6.97 -17.98
CA PHE A 106 17.33 -6.96 -16.62
C PHE A 106 15.90 -6.36 -16.52
N GLY A 107 15.29 -6.01 -17.66
CA GLY A 107 14.01 -5.28 -17.71
C GLY A 107 12.90 -5.92 -16.90
N ASP A 108 12.72 -7.24 -16.98
CA ASP A 108 11.69 -7.97 -16.24
C ASP A 108 11.94 -7.92 -14.72
N ALA A 109 13.19 -8.03 -14.30
CA ALA A 109 13.58 -7.94 -12.89
C ALA A 109 13.37 -6.51 -12.34
N CYS A 110 13.73 -5.48 -13.11
CA CYS A 110 13.47 -4.09 -12.75
C CYS A 110 11.96 -3.82 -12.61
N ALA A 111 11.14 -4.30 -13.56
CA ALA A 111 9.69 -4.14 -13.49
C ALA A 111 9.08 -4.86 -12.27
N ALA A 112 9.58 -6.04 -11.92
CA ALA A 112 9.15 -6.76 -10.72
C ALA A 112 9.52 -6.02 -9.44
N LEU A 113 10.74 -5.45 -9.36
CA LEU A 113 11.17 -4.64 -8.23
C LEU A 113 10.37 -3.35 -8.10
N GLU A 114 10.11 -2.66 -9.21
CA GLU A 114 9.27 -1.46 -9.22
C GLU A 114 7.87 -1.79 -8.69
N GLN A 115 7.24 -2.85 -9.22
CA GLN A 115 5.92 -3.29 -8.75
C GLN A 115 5.96 -3.66 -7.25
N GLY A 116 6.97 -4.40 -6.81
CA GLY A 116 7.12 -4.78 -5.39
C GLY A 116 7.31 -3.57 -4.48
N ALA A 117 8.06 -2.55 -4.92
CA ALA A 117 8.24 -1.30 -4.18
C ALA A 117 6.93 -0.49 -4.11
N LEU A 118 6.17 -0.43 -5.20
CA LEU A 118 4.85 0.23 -5.22
C LEU A 118 3.84 -0.50 -4.32
N ASP A 119 3.85 -1.85 -4.30
CA ASP A 119 3.02 -2.66 -3.39
C ASP A 119 3.37 -2.38 -1.92
N ALA A 120 4.66 -2.31 -1.59
CA ALA A 120 5.13 -1.97 -0.25
C ALA A 120 4.73 -0.55 0.15
N LEU A 121 4.88 0.42 -0.77
CA LEU A 121 4.48 1.81 -0.55
C LEU A 121 2.96 1.93 -0.32
N MET A 122 2.13 1.20 -1.08
CA MET A 122 0.68 1.15 -0.87
C MET A 122 0.33 0.60 0.53
N ALA A 123 1.03 -0.46 0.96
CA ALA A 123 0.82 -1.00 2.31
C ALA A 123 1.21 0.00 3.39
N GLN A 124 2.34 0.71 3.22
CA GLN A 124 2.82 1.77 4.10
C GLN A 124 1.83 2.94 4.15
N ALA A 125 1.37 3.45 3.01
CA ALA A 125 0.41 4.53 2.91
C ALA A 125 -0.89 4.21 3.66
N ARG A 126 -1.42 3.00 3.49
CA ARG A 126 -2.62 2.53 4.22
C ARG A 126 -2.38 2.41 5.72
N ALA A 127 -1.19 1.95 6.13
CA ALA A 127 -0.83 1.86 7.55
C ALA A 127 -0.71 3.26 8.17
N ALA A 128 -0.05 4.21 7.50
CA ALA A 128 0.05 5.60 7.92
C ALA A 128 -1.33 6.26 8.03
N TYR A 129 -2.19 6.06 7.02
CA TYR A 129 -3.57 6.54 7.05
C TYR A 129 -4.35 6.02 8.27
N LYS A 130 -4.28 4.72 8.56
CA LYS A 130 -4.94 4.11 9.73
C LYS A 130 -4.38 4.60 11.05
N ALA A 131 -3.08 4.84 11.12
CA ALA A 131 -2.40 5.39 12.30
C ALA A 131 -2.71 6.89 12.53
N GLY A 132 -3.30 7.58 11.54
CA GLY A 132 -3.56 9.02 11.58
C GLY A 132 -2.36 9.88 11.19
N ASP A 133 -1.29 9.28 10.67
CA ASP A 133 -0.17 9.98 10.07
C ASP A 133 -0.56 10.41 8.64
N THR A 134 -1.32 11.51 8.59
CA THR A 134 -1.90 12.03 7.34
C THR A 134 -0.85 12.56 6.38
N ASP A 135 0.26 13.09 6.88
CA ASP A 135 1.32 13.66 6.04
C ASP A 135 2.05 12.56 5.25
N THR A 136 2.44 11.48 5.94
CA THR A 136 3.02 10.31 5.28
C THR A 136 2.03 9.68 4.31
N ALA A 137 0.78 9.48 4.72
CA ALA A 137 -0.25 8.90 3.86
C ALA A 137 -0.48 9.72 2.59
N LEU A 138 -0.56 11.05 2.69
CA LEU A 138 -0.74 11.94 1.55
C LEU A 138 0.42 11.84 0.56
N ARG A 139 1.65 11.96 1.05
CA ARG A 139 2.85 11.88 0.22
C ARG A 139 2.93 10.56 -0.52
N ASP A 140 2.67 9.45 0.17
CA ASP A 140 2.79 8.12 -0.39
C ASP A 140 1.68 7.84 -1.42
N PHE A 141 0.42 8.24 -1.15
CA PHE A 141 -0.67 8.12 -2.12
C PHE A 141 -0.50 9.06 -3.32
N GLU A 142 0.08 10.25 -3.15
CA GLU A 142 0.40 11.15 -4.27
C GLU A 142 1.39 10.49 -5.22
N LEU A 143 2.49 9.94 -4.71
CA LEU A 143 3.47 9.21 -5.52
C LEU A 143 2.86 8.02 -6.24
N LEU A 144 2.02 7.21 -5.55
CA LEU A 144 1.33 6.08 -6.18
C LEU A 144 0.39 6.51 -7.31
N CYS A 145 -0.32 7.63 -7.14
CA CYS A 145 -1.16 8.21 -8.20
C CYS A 145 -0.33 8.75 -9.38
N GLU A 146 0.82 9.37 -9.12
CA GLU A 146 1.75 9.86 -10.15
C GLU A 146 2.33 8.71 -10.99
N ARG A 147 2.42 7.51 -10.40
CA ARG A 147 2.91 6.30 -11.05
C ARG A 147 1.82 5.44 -11.69
N ASP A 148 0.58 5.91 -11.72
CA ASP A 148 -0.58 5.15 -12.23
C ASP A 148 -0.66 3.70 -11.66
N TYR A 149 -0.27 3.53 -10.37
CA TYR A 149 -0.15 2.21 -9.75
C TYR A 149 -1.46 1.43 -9.74
N ASP A 150 -2.54 2.05 -9.23
CA ASP A 150 -3.89 1.46 -9.15
C ASP A 150 -4.95 2.56 -9.10
N ALA A 151 -6.10 2.33 -9.75
CA ALA A 151 -7.24 3.26 -9.74
C ALA A 151 -7.73 3.57 -8.31
N ALA A 152 -7.60 2.64 -7.37
CA ALA A 152 -7.95 2.85 -5.96
C ALA A 152 -7.07 3.89 -5.25
N CYS A 153 -5.87 4.21 -5.78
CA CYS A 153 -4.99 5.23 -5.18
C CYS A 153 -5.66 6.60 -5.12
N ALA A 154 -6.39 6.99 -6.18
CA ALA A 154 -7.10 8.26 -6.24
C ALA A 154 -8.20 8.36 -5.16
N ASP A 155 -8.84 7.25 -4.82
CA ASP A 155 -9.85 7.19 -3.76
C ASP A 155 -9.22 7.28 -2.38
N TRP A 156 -8.11 6.55 -2.14
CA TRP A 156 -7.34 6.66 -0.90
C TRP A 156 -6.77 8.06 -0.70
N LEU A 157 -6.26 8.68 -1.77
CA LEU A 157 -5.76 10.05 -1.73
C LEU A 157 -6.87 11.04 -1.39
N LEU A 158 -8.07 10.88 -1.95
CA LEU A 158 -9.22 11.70 -1.59
C LEU A 158 -9.56 11.56 -0.10
N LEU A 159 -9.63 10.34 0.42
CA LEU A 159 -9.91 10.09 1.85
C LEU A 159 -8.81 10.66 2.76
N ALA A 160 -7.55 10.54 2.39
CA ALA A 160 -6.43 11.12 3.12
C ALA A 160 -6.52 12.66 3.17
N ARG A 161 -6.87 13.32 2.05
CA ARG A 161 -7.10 14.76 1.98
C ARG A 161 -8.28 15.21 2.84
N VAL A 162 -9.38 14.45 2.85
CA VAL A 162 -10.51 14.71 3.76
C VAL A 162 -10.04 14.65 5.22
N ARG A 163 -9.31 13.60 5.57
CA ARG A 163 -8.82 13.38 6.94
C ARG A 163 -7.78 14.40 7.39
N SER A 164 -6.99 14.96 6.45
CA SER A 164 -6.06 16.06 6.73
C SER A 164 -6.75 17.41 6.96
N GLY A 165 -8.08 17.48 6.83
CA GLY A 165 -8.84 18.70 7.06
C GLY A 165 -9.05 19.57 5.82
N CYS A 166 -8.78 19.05 4.58
CA CYS A 166 -9.10 19.78 3.36
C CYS A 166 -10.59 20.10 3.30
N THR A 167 -10.92 21.38 3.08
CA THR A 167 -12.31 21.82 2.95
C THR A 167 -12.94 21.34 1.64
N MET A 168 -14.28 21.21 1.60
CA MET A 168 -14.99 20.85 0.36
C MET A 168 -14.66 21.77 -0.81
N SER A 169 -14.45 23.06 -0.57
CA SER A 169 -14.06 24.03 -1.62
C SER A 169 -12.63 23.81 -2.09
N ALA A 170 -11.70 23.46 -1.20
CA ALA A 170 -10.33 23.12 -1.56
C ALA A 170 -10.26 21.83 -2.37
N LEU A 171 -11.01 20.80 -1.96
CA LEU A 171 -11.12 19.54 -2.71
C LEU A 171 -11.72 19.78 -4.11
N ALA A 172 -12.81 20.55 -4.21
CA ALA A 172 -13.43 20.89 -5.48
C ALA A 172 -12.43 21.61 -6.42
N ALA A 173 -11.68 22.58 -5.89
CA ALA A 173 -10.67 23.29 -6.67
C ALA A 173 -9.52 22.38 -7.11
N LEU A 174 -9.06 21.49 -6.23
CA LEU A 174 -7.95 20.56 -6.49
C LEU A 174 -8.27 19.56 -7.61
N TYR A 175 -9.53 19.07 -7.63
CA TYR A 175 -9.97 18.11 -8.65
C TYR A 175 -10.60 18.78 -9.89
N GLY A 176 -10.73 20.13 -9.92
CA GLY A 176 -11.44 20.84 -10.98
C GLY A 176 -12.93 20.50 -11.07
N GLU A 177 -13.53 20.11 -9.94
CA GLU A 177 -14.89 19.64 -9.81
C GLU A 177 -15.77 20.63 -9.02
N THR A 178 -17.08 20.41 -8.99
CA THR A 178 -17.98 21.09 -8.05
C THR A 178 -17.96 20.40 -6.68
N GLN A 179 -18.33 21.12 -5.62
CA GLN A 179 -18.45 20.54 -4.29
C GLN A 179 -19.45 19.37 -4.25
N ASP A 180 -20.54 19.46 -5.05
CA ASP A 180 -21.53 18.38 -5.15
C ASP A 180 -20.94 17.13 -5.82
N ALA A 181 -20.07 17.30 -6.82
CA ALA A 181 -19.38 16.17 -7.46
C ALA A 181 -18.41 15.49 -6.50
N VAL A 182 -17.63 16.26 -5.75
CA VAL A 182 -16.75 15.72 -4.68
C VAL A 182 -17.58 14.98 -3.62
N LEU A 183 -18.71 15.55 -3.18
CA LEU A 183 -19.59 14.90 -2.21
C LEU A 183 -20.18 13.60 -2.77
N ALA A 184 -20.55 13.57 -4.06
CA ALA A 184 -21.02 12.36 -4.71
C ALA A 184 -19.95 11.26 -4.74
N ARG A 185 -18.68 11.62 -5.04
CA ARG A 185 -17.55 10.69 -4.96
C ARG A 185 -17.36 10.15 -3.54
N LEU A 186 -17.32 11.02 -2.52
CA LEU A 186 -17.23 10.59 -1.13
C LEU A 186 -18.39 9.68 -0.73
N THR A 187 -19.60 9.96 -1.20
CA THR A 187 -20.76 9.12 -0.96
C THR A 187 -20.63 7.74 -1.61
N ALA A 188 -20.05 7.67 -2.81
CA ALA A 188 -19.75 6.40 -3.48
C ALA A 188 -18.68 5.57 -2.75
N LEU A 189 -17.79 6.23 -2.00
CA LEU A 189 -16.75 5.58 -1.19
C LEU A 189 -17.22 5.10 0.19
N LEU A 190 -18.47 5.33 0.59
CA LEU A 190 -18.98 4.90 1.91
C LEU A 190 -18.80 3.39 2.20
N PRO A 191 -18.83 2.47 1.20
CA PRO A 191 -18.52 1.06 1.45
C PRO A 191 -17.06 0.80 1.93
N PHE A 192 -16.13 1.73 1.70
CA PHE A 192 -14.81 1.65 2.33
C PHE A 192 -14.96 1.92 3.83
N ALA A 193 -14.48 0.98 4.66
CA ALA A 193 -14.69 0.99 6.10
C ALA A 193 -14.27 2.30 6.81
N ASP A 194 -13.23 2.95 6.29
CA ASP A 194 -12.69 4.18 6.89
C ASP A 194 -13.35 5.47 6.34
N CYS A 195 -14.16 5.40 5.28
CA CYS A 195 -14.76 6.58 4.66
C CYS A 195 -15.76 7.30 5.56
N PRO A 196 -16.70 6.64 6.24
CA PRO A 196 -17.61 7.29 7.19
C PRO A 196 -16.86 8.05 8.29
N ALA A 197 -15.79 7.47 8.84
CA ALA A 197 -14.96 8.09 9.85
C ALA A 197 -14.20 9.31 9.29
N ALA A 198 -13.65 9.21 8.07
CA ALA A 198 -12.97 10.31 7.41
C ALA A 198 -13.91 11.51 7.17
N ILE A 199 -15.12 11.26 6.67
CA ILE A 199 -16.14 12.31 6.48
C ILE A 199 -16.45 12.99 7.81
N LEU A 200 -16.72 12.21 8.86
CA LEU A 200 -17.11 12.76 10.18
C LEU A 200 -15.95 13.47 10.91
N SER A 201 -14.70 13.13 10.62
CA SER A 201 -13.54 13.84 11.18
C SER A 201 -13.33 15.24 10.57
N ASN A 202 -13.89 15.50 9.41
CA ASN A 202 -13.80 16.78 8.72
C ASN A 202 -15.14 17.52 8.81
N ALA A 203 -15.21 18.58 9.60
CA ALA A 203 -16.44 19.32 9.85
C ALA A 203 -17.14 19.76 8.55
N GLY A 204 -16.40 20.31 7.57
CA GLY A 204 -16.99 20.77 6.31
C GLY A 204 -17.55 19.65 5.46
N CYS A 205 -16.88 18.50 5.42
CA CYS A 205 -17.37 17.31 4.71
C CYS A 205 -18.57 16.69 5.43
N ALA A 206 -18.52 16.62 6.76
CA ALA A 206 -19.63 16.13 7.59
C ALA A 206 -20.88 16.99 7.44
N GLU A 207 -20.72 18.32 7.50
CA GLU A 207 -21.82 19.26 7.30
C GLU A 207 -22.42 19.14 5.90
N ALA A 208 -21.58 19.06 4.87
CA ALA A 208 -22.05 18.85 3.50
C ALA A 208 -22.82 17.53 3.35
N PHE A 209 -22.30 16.45 3.92
CA PHE A 209 -22.95 15.12 3.90
C PHE A 209 -24.27 15.14 4.67
N LEU A 210 -24.32 15.75 5.86
CA LEU A 210 -25.51 15.81 6.71
C LEU A 210 -26.56 16.78 6.20
N THR A 211 -26.24 17.68 5.26
CA THR A 211 -27.21 18.65 4.70
C THR A 211 -28.41 17.93 4.13
N GLY A 212 -29.59 18.46 4.47
CA GLY A 212 -30.89 17.91 4.09
C GLY A 212 -31.76 17.54 5.29
N ARG A 213 -32.85 16.84 5.01
CA ARG A 213 -33.78 16.36 6.03
C ARG A 213 -33.62 14.87 6.26
N TRP A 214 -33.61 14.49 7.51
CA TRP A 214 -33.50 13.11 7.97
C TRP A 214 -34.66 12.84 8.93
N THR A 215 -35.32 11.69 8.79
CA THR A 215 -36.50 11.33 9.58
C THR A 215 -36.38 9.91 10.12
N SER A 216 -36.85 9.72 11.35
CA SER A 216 -36.96 8.40 11.95
C SER A 216 -38.34 7.76 11.70
N ALA A 217 -38.46 6.47 11.93
CA ALA A 217 -39.74 5.76 11.82
C ALA A 217 -40.83 6.25 12.78
N ASP A 218 -40.44 6.81 13.95
CA ASP A 218 -41.31 7.39 14.96
C ASP A 218 -41.61 8.88 14.72
N GLY A 219 -41.20 9.43 13.56
CA GLY A 219 -41.53 10.77 13.11
C GLY A 219 -40.58 11.86 13.62
N LYS A 220 -39.52 11.52 14.36
CA LYS A 220 -38.50 12.49 14.77
C LYS A 220 -37.69 12.92 13.57
N SER A 221 -37.20 14.15 13.59
CA SER A 221 -36.47 14.73 12.47
C SER A 221 -35.17 15.44 12.89
N LEU A 222 -34.25 15.46 11.94
CA LEU A 222 -33.06 16.29 11.92
C LEU A 222 -33.00 16.97 10.56
N THR A 223 -32.87 18.28 10.56
CA THR A 223 -32.71 19.06 9.32
C THR A 223 -31.47 19.92 9.46
N LEU A 224 -30.54 19.77 8.54
CA LEU A 224 -29.36 20.62 8.42
C LEU A 224 -29.46 21.44 7.13
N THR A 225 -29.43 22.75 7.26
CA THR A 225 -29.50 23.68 6.11
C THR A 225 -28.29 24.60 6.09
N ARG A 226 -27.79 24.87 4.91
CA ARG A 226 -26.75 25.87 4.73
C ARG A 226 -27.34 27.28 4.87
N SER A 227 -26.73 28.10 5.72
CA SER A 227 -27.18 29.49 5.97
C SER A 227 -25.99 30.43 5.94
N GLY A 228 -25.84 31.22 4.86
CA GLY A 228 -24.68 32.09 4.67
C GLY A 228 -23.37 31.32 4.62
N ALA A 229 -22.43 31.64 5.51
CA ALA A 229 -21.12 30.98 5.61
C ALA A 229 -21.13 29.74 6.53
N GLY A 230 -22.27 29.41 7.14
CA GLY A 230 -22.38 28.29 8.10
C GLY A 230 -23.58 27.42 7.84
N TYR A 231 -23.93 26.61 8.84
CA TYR A 231 -25.05 25.67 8.81
C TYR A 231 -25.97 25.92 10.01
N GLN A 232 -27.25 25.64 9.80
CA GLN A 232 -28.26 25.68 10.85
C GLN A 232 -28.87 24.29 10.99
N MET A 233 -28.92 23.80 12.23
CA MET A 233 -29.56 22.55 12.55
C MET A 233 -30.86 22.78 13.29
N GLN A 234 -31.89 22.06 12.86
CA GLN A 234 -33.18 21.93 13.52
C GLN A 234 -33.42 20.44 13.81
N THR A 235 -33.77 20.12 15.04
CA THR A 235 -34.01 18.74 15.43
C THR A 235 -34.98 18.65 16.59
N ASP A 236 -35.80 17.61 16.58
CA ASP A 236 -36.68 17.16 17.69
C ASP A 236 -36.12 15.91 18.40
N LEU A 237 -34.86 15.56 18.12
CA LEU A 237 -34.14 14.50 18.86
C LEU A 237 -33.76 14.94 20.30
N LEU A 238 -33.72 16.24 20.55
CA LEU A 238 -33.47 16.82 21.86
C LEU A 238 -34.77 17.25 22.50
N ASP A 239 -34.91 17.07 23.82
CA ASP A 239 -36.16 17.40 24.54
C ASP A 239 -36.40 18.93 24.67
N GLU A 240 -35.31 19.71 24.63
CA GLU A 240 -35.34 21.17 24.70
C GLU A 240 -34.38 21.79 23.68
N ALA A 241 -34.72 22.98 23.20
CA ALA A 241 -33.83 23.77 22.36
C ALA A 241 -32.63 24.26 23.16
N VAL A 242 -31.43 23.93 22.74
CA VAL A 242 -30.18 24.35 23.40
C VAL A 242 -29.65 25.59 22.69
N PRO A 243 -29.62 26.76 23.38
CA PRO A 243 -29.11 27.98 22.80
C PRO A 243 -27.58 27.97 22.75
N GLY A 244 -26.97 28.51 21.68
CA GLY A 244 -25.53 28.63 21.54
C GLY A 244 -25.06 28.45 20.10
N ARG A 245 -23.75 28.44 19.91
CA ARG A 245 -23.12 28.09 18.66
C ARG A 245 -22.96 26.57 18.56
N PHE A 246 -23.10 26.08 17.37
CA PHE A 246 -22.98 24.64 17.08
C PHE A 246 -21.62 24.34 16.48
N PHE A 247 -21.06 23.24 16.93
CA PHE A 247 -19.77 22.72 16.45
C PHE A 247 -19.96 21.23 16.12
N LEU A 248 -19.47 20.83 14.96
CA LEU A 248 -19.45 19.43 14.53
C LEU A 248 -18.00 19.00 14.39
N ARG A 249 -17.58 18.04 15.20
CA ARG A 249 -16.22 17.50 15.19
C ARG A 249 -16.24 16.01 15.49
N ASP A 250 -15.51 15.23 14.70
CA ASP A 250 -15.41 13.77 14.85
C ASP A 250 -16.77 13.08 15.00
N GLY A 251 -17.77 13.55 14.25
CA GLY A 251 -19.14 13.06 14.34
C GLY A 251 -19.89 13.47 15.60
N VAL A 252 -19.32 14.32 16.43
CA VAL A 252 -19.99 14.82 17.64
C VAL A 252 -20.46 16.26 17.42
N TYR A 253 -21.77 16.43 17.58
CA TYR A 253 -22.43 17.72 17.53
C TYR A 253 -22.52 18.31 18.94
N SER A 254 -21.92 19.45 19.12
CA SER A 254 -21.77 20.14 20.41
C SER A 254 -22.32 21.57 20.34
N VAL A 255 -22.75 22.13 21.48
CA VAL A 255 -23.22 23.50 21.59
C VAL A 255 -22.52 24.23 22.71
N GLY A 256 -22.10 25.48 22.49
CA GLY A 256 -21.42 26.30 23.46
C GLY A 256 -21.20 27.74 23.02
N ALA A 257 -20.54 28.53 23.84
CA ALA A 257 -20.11 29.87 23.47
C ALA A 257 -18.93 29.84 22.48
N ASP A 258 -18.05 28.86 22.67
CA ASP A 258 -16.90 28.54 21.84
C ASP A 258 -16.72 27.02 21.81
N GLU A 259 -15.82 26.53 20.92
CA GLU A 259 -15.58 25.09 20.73
C GLU A 259 -15.01 24.42 21.99
N ALA A 260 -14.18 25.11 22.76
CA ALA A 260 -13.54 24.55 23.95
C ALA A 260 -14.52 24.36 25.14
N SER A 261 -15.57 25.18 25.19
CA SER A 261 -16.64 25.13 26.21
C SER A 261 -17.89 24.38 25.74
N ALA A 262 -17.90 23.89 24.48
CA ALA A 262 -19.08 23.26 23.89
C ALA A 262 -19.43 21.92 24.55
N GLN A 263 -20.72 21.75 24.88
CA GLN A 263 -21.25 20.53 25.46
C GLN A 263 -21.69 19.56 24.33
N PRO A 264 -21.26 18.30 24.33
CA PRO A 264 -21.67 17.32 23.35
C PRO A 264 -23.14 16.95 23.56
N LEU A 265 -23.92 17.00 22.48
CA LEU A 265 -25.35 16.69 22.48
C LEU A 265 -25.71 15.43 21.73
N LEU A 266 -25.22 15.32 20.49
CA LEU A 266 -25.51 14.22 19.59
C LEU A 266 -24.22 13.66 19.01
N ARG A 267 -24.18 12.34 18.86
CA ARG A 267 -23.10 11.66 18.11
C ARG A 267 -23.71 11.06 16.84
N PHE A 268 -23.08 11.33 15.71
CA PHE A 268 -23.48 10.81 14.41
C PHE A 268 -22.59 9.62 14.02
N GLU A 269 -23.22 8.64 13.42
CA GLU A 269 -22.59 7.53 12.72
C GLU A 269 -23.25 7.38 11.34
N ILE A 270 -22.45 7.46 10.28
CA ILE A 270 -22.91 7.23 8.92
C ILE A 270 -22.96 5.72 8.70
N VAL A 271 -24.17 5.18 8.52
CA VAL A 271 -24.38 3.76 8.23
C VAL A 271 -24.25 3.52 6.70
N ASP A 272 -24.92 4.35 5.92
CA ASP A 272 -24.86 4.40 4.45
C ASP A 272 -25.28 5.79 3.93
N ALA A 273 -25.37 5.93 2.60
CA ALA A 273 -25.72 7.20 1.95
C ALA A 273 -27.08 7.80 2.36
N GLY A 274 -28.00 6.94 2.80
CA GLY A 274 -29.38 7.32 3.18
C GLY A 274 -29.71 7.07 4.64
N THR A 275 -28.77 6.53 5.45
CA THR A 275 -29.05 6.09 6.81
C THR A 275 -28.00 6.64 7.78
N LEU A 276 -28.46 7.31 8.83
CA LEU A 276 -27.67 7.78 9.97
C LEU A 276 -28.12 7.08 11.25
N ARG A 277 -27.17 6.74 12.10
CA ARG A 277 -27.43 6.44 13.50
C ARG A 277 -27.03 7.64 14.32
N VAL A 278 -27.95 8.11 15.17
CA VAL A 278 -27.72 9.27 16.04
C VAL A 278 -27.90 8.84 17.47
N THR A 279 -26.87 9.05 18.28
CA THR A 279 -26.89 8.76 19.72
C THR A 279 -26.96 10.06 20.50
N ARG A 280 -27.95 10.22 21.37
CA ARG A 280 -28.01 11.33 22.31
C ARG A 280 -26.96 11.09 23.42
N VAL A 281 -26.09 12.07 23.63
CA VAL A 281 -24.97 11.89 24.56
C VAL A 281 -25.42 11.84 26.04
N SER A 282 -26.51 12.55 26.39
CA SER A 282 -27.00 12.67 27.78
C SER A 282 -27.53 11.36 28.38
N ASP A 283 -28.16 10.51 27.58
CA ASP A 283 -28.84 9.28 28.03
C ASP A 283 -28.50 8.03 27.20
N GLY A 284 -27.64 8.18 26.19
CA GLY A 284 -27.22 7.09 25.31
C GLY A 284 -28.32 6.59 24.36
N ARG A 285 -29.44 7.30 24.24
CA ARG A 285 -30.56 6.88 23.37
C ARG A 285 -30.15 6.96 21.91
N GLU A 286 -30.29 5.84 21.22
CA GLU A 286 -30.02 5.74 19.78
C GLU A 286 -31.30 5.93 18.95
N THR A 287 -31.18 6.61 17.83
CA THR A 287 -32.24 6.81 16.85
C THR A 287 -31.66 6.62 15.45
N THR A 288 -32.28 5.76 14.65
CA THR A 288 -31.92 5.61 13.24
C THR A 288 -32.75 6.57 12.41
N LEU A 289 -32.09 7.37 11.59
CA LEU A 289 -32.69 8.34 10.69
C LEU A 289 -32.44 7.93 9.25
N THR A 290 -33.42 8.14 8.39
CA THR A 290 -33.32 7.96 6.93
C THR A 290 -33.45 9.30 6.24
N ARG A 291 -32.73 9.48 5.15
CA ARG A 291 -32.80 10.70 4.33
C ARG A 291 -34.17 10.79 3.65
N SER A 292 -34.80 11.94 3.76
CA SER A 292 -36.14 12.22 3.22
C SER A 292 -36.09 12.96 1.90
#